data_a190a2fb6e9c7fad7accc0592a1fef68
#
_entry.id   a190a2fb6e9c7fad7accc0592a1fef68
#
_cell.length_a   1.000
_cell.length_b   1.000
_cell.length_c   1.000
_cell.angle_alpha   90.00
_cell.angle_beta   90.00
_cell.angle_gamma   90.00
#
_symmetry.space_group_name_H-M   'P 1'
#
loop_
_entity.id
_entity.type
_entity.pdbx_description
1 polymer ?
#
loop_
_entity_poly.entity_id
_entity_poly.type
_entity_poly.pdbx_seq_one_letter_code
_entity_poly.pdbx_strand_id
1 'polypeptide(L)'
;TLPGAENLLRPDNDDYVSLGYVPLREQYDNSVSHALEYYIADNALSRIAAALGKKEDARLFHERSLGYKHYYCKEYGTFRPILPNGEFYAPFDPRQGENFEPNPGFHEGCAWNYTFYVPHDVKGLARLMGGKKPFVDKLQRVFDEGLYDPANEPDIAYAHLFSYFKGEEWRTQKELHRLLQKYFKNAPDGIPGNDDTGTMSAWAIFNMMGFYPDCPGEPAYTLSTPVFDKVTIKLDPKYWGRDQLVIETERPSAESLYIREMELGGKKLSRYRITHEELVQSGKLRFSLR
;
A
#
# COMPACT_ATOMS: atom_id res chain seq x y z
N THR A 1 12.63 0.65 23.78
CA THR A 1 12.26 1.62 24.83
C THR A 1 13.30 1.53 25.93
N LEU A 2 13.78 2.67 26.45
CA LEU A 2 14.64 2.70 27.62
C LEU A 2 13.82 2.20 28.83
N PRO A 3 14.37 1.30 29.68
CA PRO A 3 13.70 0.86 30.88
C PRO A 3 13.31 2.05 31.76
N GLY A 4 12.05 2.16 32.18
CA GLY A 4 11.56 3.21 33.06
C GLY A 4 11.14 4.51 32.36
N ALA A 5 11.17 4.60 31.02
CA ALA A 5 10.56 5.71 30.32
C ALA A 5 9.06 5.43 30.10
N GLU A 6 8.19 6.28 30.60
CA GLU A 6 6.78 6.26 30.21
C GLU A 6 6.69 6.49 28.69
N ASN A 7 6.02 5.59 27.99
CA ASN A 7 5.89 5.67 26.54
C ASN A 7 4.70 6.57 26.18
N LEU A 8 4.88 7.88 26.36
CA LEU A 8 3.83 8.88 26.10
C LEU A 8 3.38 8.91 24.63
N LEU A 9 4.25 8.50 23.71
CA LEU A 9 3.95 8.50 22.26
C LEU A 9 3.30 7.19 21.79
N ARG A 10 3.51 6.09 22.53
CA ARG A 10 2.99 4.77 22.20
C ARG A 10 2.54 4.06 23.49
N PRO A 11 1.41 4.45 24.07
CA PRO A 11 0.92 3.84 25.30
C PRO A 11 0.57 2.36 25.15
N ASP A 12 0.30 1.91 23.93
CA ASP A 12 -0.05 0.56 23.51
C ASP A 12 1.17 -0.34 23.23
N ASN A 13 2.40 0.20 23.35
CA ASN A 13 3.62 -0.52 22.95
C ASN A 13 3.87 -1.81 23.73
N ASP A 14 3.56 -1.82 25.02
CA ASP A 14 3.79 -3.00 25.86
C ASP A 14 2.85 -4.14 25.47
N ASP A 15 1.58 -3.84 25.19
CA ASP A 15 0.62 -4.79 24.64
C ASP A 15 1.09 -5.29 23.26
N TYR A 16 1.48 -4.37 22.37
CA TYR A 16 1.97 -4.72 21.04
C TYR A 16 3.17 -5.68 21.05
N VAL A 17 4.15 -5.42 21.91
CA VAL A 17 5.37 -6.24 22.01
C VAL A 17 5.08 -7.59 22.67
N SER A 18 4.26 -7.63 23.72
CA SER A 18 4.00 -8.84 24.50
C SER A 18 2.96 -9.77 23.88
N LEU A 19 1.91 -9.21 23.27
CA LEU A 19 0.81 -9.96 22.68
C LEU A 19 0.94 -10.18 21.16
N GLY A 20 1.77 -9.35 20.49
CA GLY A 20 1.86 -9.33 19.03
C GLY A 20 0.71 -8.58 18.35
N TYR A 21 -0.16 -7.94 19.13
CA TYR A 21 -1.25 -7.08 18.66
C TYR A 21 -1.59 -6.02 19.71
N VAL A 22 -2.33 -4.98 19.32
CA VAL A 22 -2.88 -3.96 20.22
C VAL A 22 -4.33 -4.32 20.54
N PRO A 23 -4.70 -4.63 21.80
CA PRO A 23 -6.09 -4.87 22.14
C PRO A 23 -6.87 -3.54 22.18
N LEU A 24 -8.16 -3.61 21.86
CA LEU A 24 -9.07 -2.46 22.00
C LEU A 24 -9.25 -2.10 23.47
N ARG A 25 -8.92 -0.85 23.84
CA ARG A 25 -9.07 -0.30 25.20
C ARG A 25 -9.59 1.14 25.11
N GLU A 26 -10.15 1.67 26.20
CA GLU A 26 -10.58 3.07 26.27
C GLU A 26 -9.45 4.08 26.03
N GLN A 27 -8.20 3.73 26.44
CA GLN A 27 -7.04 4.60 26.28
C GLN A 27 -6.50 4.64 24.82
N TYR A 28 -6.83 3.62 23.99
CA TYR A 28 -6.42 3.52 22.60
C TYR A 28 -7.45 2.72 21.80
N ASP A 29 -8.45 3.42 21.37
CA ASP A 29 -9.59 2.89 20.65
C ASP A 29 -9.33 2.61 19.15
N ASN A 30 -8.21 3.12 18.60
CA ASN A 30 -7.77 2.88 17.22
C ASN A 30 -6.82 1.66 17.08
N SER A 31 -7.06 0.61 17.84
CA SER A 31 -6.13 -0.50 18.07
C SER A 31 -5.66 -1.20 16.79
N VAL A 32 -6.56 -1.47 15.83
CA VAL A 32 -6.23 -2.12 14.56
C VAL A 32 -5.38 -1.20 13.68
N SER A 33 -5.79 0.07 13.54
CA SER A 33 -5.06 1.06 12.74
C SER A 33 -3.63 1.24 13.24
N HIS A 34 -3.45 1.45 14.55
CA HIS A 34 -2.12 1.58 15.17
C HIS A 34 -1.26 0.34 14.92
N ALA A 35 -1.82 -0.86 15.16
CA ALA A 35 -1.06 -2.08 14.98
C ALA A 35 -0.63 -2.31 13.53
N LEU A 36 -1.48 -1.98 12.54
CA LEU A 36 -1.15 -2.11 11.12
C LEU A 36 0.04 -1.21 10.74
N GLU A 37 0.06 0.05 11.20
CA GLU A 37 1.20 0.95 11.04
C GLU A 37 2.48 0.36 11.66
N TYR A 38 2.37 -0.21 12.86
CA TYR A 38 3.51 -0.82 13.53
C TYR A 38 4.05 -2.03 12.79
N TYR A 39 3.19 -2.87 12.18
CA TYR A 39 3.63 -4.00 11.38
C TYR A 39 4.37 -3.57 10.10
N ILE A 40 3.92 -2.49 9.46
CA ILE A 40 4.61 -1.92 8.30
C ILE A 40 5.98 -1.37 8.73
N ALA A 41 6.03 -0.64 9.85
CA ALA A 41 7.29 -0.12 10.40
C ALA A 41 8.26 -1.25 10.81
N ASP A 42 7.76 -2.32 11.43
CA ASP A 42 8.58 -3.49 11.78
C ASP A 42 9.12 -4.21 10.54
N ASN A 43 8.33 -4.33 9.46
CA ASN A 43 8.85 -4.84 8.19
C ASN A 43 10.00 -3.97 7.65
N ALA A 44 9.87 -2.65 7.71
CA ALA A 44 10.94 -1.74 7.30
C ALA A 44 12.19 -1.89 8.20
N LEU A 45 12.02 -2.00 9.52
CA LEU A 45 13.09 -2.27 10.47
C LEU A 45 13.79 -3.60 10.21
N SER A 46 13.03 -4.66 9.90
CA SER A 46 13.57 -5.97 9.50
C SER A 46 14.51 -5.85 8.31
N ARG A 47 14.13 -5.07 7.29
CA ARG A 47 14.94 -4.85 6.09
C ARG A 47 16.22 -4.06 6.40
N ILE A 48 16.12 -3.01 7.23
CA ILE A 48 17.29 -2.24 7.68
C ILE A 48 18.22 -3.12 8.49
N ALA A 49 17.70 -3.89 9.43
CA ALA A 49 18.49 -4.83 10.24
C ALA A 49 19.23 -5.87 9.37
N ALA A 50 18.53 -6.42 8.35
CA ALA A 50 19.15 -7.33 7.39
C ALA A 50 20.30 -6.67 6.60
N ALA A 51 20.10 -5.44 6.12
CA ALA A 51 21.12 -4.68 5.39
C ALA A 51 22.35 -4.37 6.27
N LEU A 52 22.15 -4.20 7.58
CA LEU A 52 23.22 -4.01 8.56
C LEU A 52 23.83 -5.31 9.10
N GLY A 53 23.41 -6.47 8.59
CA GLY A 53 23.87 -7.79 9.03
C GLY A 53 23.35 -8.23 10.42
N LYS A 54 22.36 -7.55 10.98
CA LYS A 54 21.72 -7.82 12.28
C LYS A 54 20.65 -8.91 12.12
N LYS A 55 21.07 -10.15 11.95
CA LYS A 55 20.20 -11.28 11.57
C LYS A 55 19.08 -11.57 12.58
N GLU A 56 19.37 -11.49 13.88
CA GLU A 56 18.39 -11.74 14.93
C GLU A 56 17.32 -10.66 14.96
N ASP A 57 17.72 -9.39 14.90
CA ASP A 57 16.80 -8.26 14.82
C ASP A 57 15.95 -8.34 13.54
N ALA A 58 16.57 -8.68 12.40
CA ALA A 58 15.85 -8.85 11.14
C ALA A 58 14.77 -9.92 11.24
N ARG A 59 15.06 -11.06 11.89
CA ARG A 59 14.09 -12.12 12.12
C ARG A 59 12.98 -11.67 13.09
N LEU A 60 13.35 -11.07 14.20
CA LEU A 60 12.40 -10.58 15.21
C LEU A 60 11.39 -9.60 14.62
N PHE A 61 11.86 -8.57 13.94
CA PHE A 61 10.99 -7.57 13.33
C PHE A 61 10.16 -8.15 12.19
N HIS A 62 10.71 -9.06 11.39
CA HIS A 62 9.94 -9.76 10.37
C HIS A 62 8.79 -10.58 10.98
N GLU A 63 9.07 -11.41 11.99
CA GLU A 63 8.03 -12.22 12.66
C GLU A 63 6.94 -11.32 13.25
N ARG A 64 7.32 -10.22 13.91
CA ARG A 64 6.38 -9.28 14.50
C ARG A 64 5.53 -8.55 13.44
N SER A 65 6.10 -8.22 12.29
CA SER A 65 5.37 -7.59 11.18
C SER A 65 4.21 -8.45 10.65
N LEU A 66 4.19 -9.73 10.94
CA LEU A 66 3.12 -10.66 10.53
C LEU A 66 1.95 -10.73 11.51
N GLY A 67 1.97 -9.92 12.57
CA GLY A 67 0.93 -9.89 13.61
C GLY A 67 -0.45 -9.45 13.14
N TYR A 68 -0.58 -8.79 11.99
CA TYR A 68 -1.87 -8.45 11.37
C TYR A 68 -2.83 -9.65 11.27
N LYS A 69 -2.29 -10.88 11.24
CA LYS A 69 -3.06 -12.13 11.17
C LYS A 69 -3.98 -12.33 12.37
N HIS A 70 -3.65 -11.78 13.53
CA HIS A 70 -4.48 -11.86 14.73
C HIS A 70 -5.86 -11.22 14.51
N TYR A 71 -5.90 -10.10 13.79
CA TYR A 71 -7.14 -9.35 13.56
C TYR A 71 -8.05 -9.95 12.50
N TYR A 72 -7.56 -10.89 11.68
CA TYR A 72 -8.36 -11.40 10.57
C TYR A 72 -9.54 -12.27 11.03
N CYS A 73 -10.74 -11.75 10.90
CA CYS A 73 -11.99 -12.45 11.22
C CYS A 73 -12.56 -13.12 9.96
N LYS A 74 -12.54 -14.45 9.92
CA LYS A 74 -13.03 -15.23 8.77
C LYS A 74 -14.51 -15.03 8.50
N GLU A 75 -15.31 -14.82 9.54
CA GLU A 75 -16.76 -14.60 9.44
C GLU A 75 -17.10 -13.41 8.55
N TYR A 76 -16.37 -12.29 8.74
CA TYR A 76 -16.58 -11.05 7.97
C TYR A 76 -15.61 -10.94 6.78
N GLY A 77 -14.51 -11.70 6.81
CA GLY A 77 -13.43 -11.59 5.83
C GLY A 77 -12.69 -10.26 5.91
N THR A 78 -12.75 -9.57 7.05
CA THR A 78 -12.10 -8.27 7.34
C THR A 78 -11.29 -8.37 8.62
N PHE A 79 -10.50 -7.36 8.91
CA PHE A 79 -9.94 -7.18 10.25
C PHE A 79 -11.04 -6.78 11.23
N ARG A 80 -10.91 -7.24 12.48
CA ARG A 80 -11.83 -6.97 13.57
C ARG A 80 -11.03 -6.72 14.84
N PRO A 81 -11.37 -5.70 15.64
CA PRO A 81 -10.68 -5.42 16.88
C PRO A 81 -10.73 -6.60 17.86
N ILE A 82 -9.67 -6.75 18.67
CA ILE A 82 -9.54 -7.79 19.69
C ILE A 82 -9.55 -7.13 21.07
N LEU A 83 -10.31 -7.68 21.99
CA LEU A 83 -10.38 -7.25 23.37
C LEU A 83 -9.17 -7.75 24.19
N PRO A 84 -8.90 -7.19 25.39
CA PRO A 84 -7.80 -7.64 26.25
C PRO A 84 -7.86 -9.11 26.66
N ASN A 85 -9.06 -9.72 26.63
CA ASN A 85 -9.25 -11.16 26.91
C ASN A 85 -8.97 -12.06 25.70
N GLY A 86 -8.58 -11.50 24.55
CA GLY A 86 -8.29 -12.21 23.31
C GLY A 86 -9.51 -12.50 22.43
N GLU A 87 -10.71 -12.09 22.83
CA GLU A 87 -11.92 -12.26 22.03
C GLU A 87 -12.09 -11.11 21.04
N PHE A 88 -12.75 -11.38 19.91
CA PHE A 88 -13.12 -10.31 18.99
C PHE A 88 -14.18 -9.39 19.60
N TYR A 89 -14.00 -8.07 19.40
CA TYR A 89 -14.97 -7.08 19.82
C TYR A 89 -16.35 -7.32 19.19
N ALA A 90 -17.42 -7.21 19.98
CA ALA A 90 -18.80 -7.37 19.55
C ALA A 90 -19.72 -6.36 20.28
N PRO A 91 -20.80 -5.87 19.62
CA PRO A 91 -21.20 -6.14 18.24
C PRO A 91 -20.23 -5.51 17.24
N PHE A 92 -20.16 -6.00 15.99
CA PHE A 92 -19.25 -5.52 14.99
C PHE A 92 -19.94 -5.39 13.61
N ASP A 93 -19.84 -4.20 13.04
CA ASP A 93 -20.22 -3.92 11.66
C ASP A 93 -18.96 -3.50 10.88
N PRO A 94 -18.53 -4.24 9.84
CA PRO A 94 -17.33 -3.92 9.08
C PRO A 94 -17.42 -2.60 8.28
N ARG A 95 -18.60 -2.01 8.17
CA ARG A 95 -18.84 -0.71 7.54
C ARG A 95 -18.99 0.45 8.52
N GLN A 96 -19.07 0.17 9.81
CA GLN A 96 -19.09 1.23 10.82
C GLN A 96 -17.82 2.08 10.69
N GLY A 97 -17.96 3.40 10.69
CA GLY A 97 -16.88 4.36 10.53
C GLY A 97 -16.72 4.88 9.09
N GLU A 98 -17.58 4.47 8.15
CA GLU A 98 -17.68 5.18 6.87
C GLU A 98 -17.99 6.67 7.12
N ASN A 99 -17.42 7.55 6.29
CA ASN A 99 -17.56 9.00 6.42
C ASN A 99 -17.02 9.59 7.74
N PHE A 100 -15.93 9.02 8.27
CA PHE A 100 -15.24 9.50 9.48
C PHE A 100 -16.10 9.43 10.76
N GLU A 101 -17.14 8.60 10.80
CA GLU A 101 -17.86 8.33 12.02
C GLU A 101 -16.96 7.56 13.03
N PRO A 102 -17.12 7.78 14.35
CA PRO A 102 -16.37 7.04 15.36
C PRO A 102 -16.53 5.52 15.19
N ASN A 103 -15.40 4.82 15.18
CA ASN A 103 -15.38 3.38 14.98
C ASN A 103 -14.33 2.71 15.90
N PRO A 104 -14.75 1.86 16.84
CA PRO A 104 -13.79 1.15 17.68
C PRO A 104 -12.80 0.31 16.86
N GLY A 105 -11.52 0.56 17.08
CA GLY A 105 -10.41 -0.14 16.43
C GLY A 105 -9.85 0.52 15.17
N PHE A 106 -10.56 1.48 14.57
CA PHE A 106 -10.16 2.08 13.30
C PHE A 106 -10.13 3.61 13.38
N HIS A 107 -9.12 4.22 12.84
CA HIS A 107 -8.97 5.67 12.77
C HIS A 107 -9.47 6.15 11.41
N GLU A 108 -10.38 7.12 11.42
CA GLU A 108 -10.89 7.80 10.20
C GLU A 108 -11.33 6.84 9.09
N GLY A 109 -11.98 5.72 9.45
CA GLY A 109 -12.43 4.75 8.47
C GLY A 109 -13.05 3.52 9.07
N CYS A 110 -13.30 2.53 8.24
CA CYS A 110 -13.93 1.27 8.60
C CYS A 110 -13.01 0.06 8.35
N ALA A 111 -13.47 -1.12 8.72
CA ALA A 111 -12.69 -2.34 8.51
C ALA A 111 -12.35 -2.59 7.03
N TRP A 112 -13.17 -2.13 6.09
CA TRP A 112 -12.88 -2.25 4.65
C TRP A 112 -11.69 -1.40 4.22
N ASN A 113 -11.53 -0.18 4.78
CA ASN A 113 -10.41 0.70 4.51
C ASN A 113 -9.08 0.13 5.03
N TYR A 114 -9.11 -0.68 6.08
CA TYR A 114 -7.90 -1.22 6.71
C TYR A 114 -7.58 -2.67 6.34
N THR A 115 -8.55 -3.43 5.80
CA THR A 115 -8.36 -4.88 5.59
C THR A 115 -7.24 -5.20 4.58
N PHE A 116 -6.98 -4.34 3.61
CA PHE A 116 -5.91 -4.55 2.64
C PHE A 116 -4.64 -3.74 2.96
N TYR A 117 -4.62 -3.01 4.10
CA TYR A 117 -3.48 -2.22 4.52
C TYR A 117 -2.35 -3.08 5.11
N VAL A 118 -1.88 -4.03 4.29
CA VAL A 118 -0.77 -4.95 4.55
C VAL A 118 0.15 -4.99 3.32
N PRO A 119 0.72 -3.85 2.91
CA PRO A 119 1.50 -3.78 1.66
C PRO A 119 2.77 -4.63 1.71
N HIS A 120 3.27 -4.94 2.90
CA HIS A 120 4.48 -5.72 3.13
C HIS A 120 4.27 -7.25 3.01
N ASP A 121 3.03 -7.76 3.10
CA ASP A 121 2.74 -9.20 2.94
C ASP A 121 1.41 -9.45 2.20
N VAL A 122 1.23 -8.82 1.04
CA VAL A 122 0.03 -8.95 0.19
C VAL A 122 -0.31 -10.42 -0.12
N LYS A 123 0.72 -11.24 -0.41
CA LYS A 123 0.51 -12.68 -0.68
C LYS A 123 0.15 -13.46 0.58
N GLY A 124 0.67 -13.08 1.75
CA GLY A 124 0.28 -13.64 3.04
C GLY A 124 -1.17 -13.36 3.37
N LEU A 125 -1.58 -12.10 3.20
CA LEU A 125 -2.98 -11.69 3.37
C LEU A 125 -3.90 -12.46 2.40
N ALA A 126 -3.50 -12.61 1.14
CA ALA A 126 -4.27 -13.39 0.17
C ALA A 126 -4.42 -14.87 0.59
N ARG A 127 -3.34 -15.48 1.12
CA ARG A 127 -3.44 -16.86 1.66
C ARG A 127 -4.42 -16.93 2.83
N LEU A 128 -4.40 -15.93 3.71
CA LEU A 128 -5.31 -15.84 4.86
C LEU A 128 -6.77 -15.74 4.40
N MET A 129 -7.04 -15.04 3.30
CA MET A 129 -8.36 -14.89 2.67
C MET A 129 -8.80 -16.10 1.84
N GLY A 130 -7.98 -17.15 1.72
CA GLY A 130 -8.31 -18.34 0.94
C GLY A 130 -7.71 -18.39 -0.47
N GLY A 131 -6.76 -17.51 -0.77
CA GLY A 131 -5.97 -17.52 -2.01
C GLY A 131 -6.25 -16.33 -2.94
N LYS A 132 -5.67 -16.39 -4.14
CA LYS A 132 -5.73 -15.32 -5.14
C LYS A 132 -7.17 -14.87 -5.44
N LYS A 133 -8.04 -15.79 -5.80
CA LYS A 133 -9.39 -15.45 -6.28
C LYS A 133 -10.23 -14.75 -5.20
N PRO A 134 -10.39 -15.26 -3.97
CA PRO A 134 -11.08 -14.56 -2.90
C PRO A 134 -10.51 -13.18 -2.59
N PHE A 135 -9.18 -13.04 -2.59
CA PHE A 135 -8.50 -11.77 -2.38
C PHE A 135 -8.85 -10.75 -3.47
N VAL A 136 -8.67 -11.13 -4.74
CA VAL A 136 -8.92 -10.25 -5.90
C VAL A 136 -10.40 -9.86 -5.99
N ASP A 137 -11.31 -10.82 -5.79
CA ASP A 137 -12.75 -10.54 -5.83
C ASP A 137 -13.15 -9.57 -4.70
N LYS A 138 -12.62 -9.78 -3.49
CA LYS A 138 -12.91 -8.89 -2.36
C LYS A 138 -12.29 -7.49 -2.55
N LEU A 139 -11.06 -7.42 -3.05
CA LEU A 139 -10.42 -6.14 -3.37
C LEU A 139 -11.19 -5.38 -4.47
N GLN A 140 -11.70 -6.08 -5.49
CA GLN A 140 -12.49 -5.45 -6.54
C GLN A 140 -13.80 -4.84 -5.97
N ARG A 141 -14.42 -5.51 -4.99
CA ARG A 141 -15.61 -4.96 -4.32
C ARG A 141 -15.37 -3.63 -3.62
N VAL A 142 -14.15 -3.39 -3.09
CA VAL A 142 -13.80 -2.07 -2.52
C VAL A 142 -14.04 -0.95 -3.53
N PHE A 143 -13.68 -1.19 -4.80
CA PHE A 143 -13.86 -0.22 -5.87
C PHE A 143 -15.29 -0.21 -6.44
N ASP A 144 -15.90 -1.36 -6.59
CA ASP A 144 -17.23 -1.50 -7.22
C ASP A 144 -18.36 -1.02 -6.30
N GLU A 145 -18.22 -1.21 -4.99
CA GLU A 145 -19.19 -0.81 -3.97
C GLU A 145 -18.93 0.61 -3.40
N GLY A 146 -17.90 1.30 -3.90
CA GLY A 146 -17.57 2.67 -3.47
C GLY A 146 -16.99 2.77 -2.06
N LEU A 147 -16.36 1.70 -1.58
CA LEU A 147 -15.71 1.62 -0.27
C LEU A 147 -14.27 2.19 -0.28
N TYR A 148 -13.72 2.44 -1.46
CA TYR A 148 -12.40 3.05 -1.63
C TYR A 148 -12.47 4.53 -1.27
N ASP A 149 -11.67 4.94 -0.31
CA ASP A 149 -11.51 6.36 0.03
C ASP A 149 -10.18 6.89 -0.55
N PRO A 150 -10.23 7.71 -1.61
CA PRO A 150 -9.03 8.27 -2.22
C PRO A 150 -8.34 9.32 -1.34
N ALA A 151 -9.00 9.80 -0.29
CA ALA A 151 -8.51 10.83 0.62
C ALA A 151 -7.90 10.25 1.90
N ASN A 152 -7.85 8.92 2.05
CA ASN A 152 -7.34 8.26 3.24
C ASN A 152 -6.15 7.34 2.88
N GLU A 153 -5.03 7.51 3.59
CA GLU A 153 -3.75 6.84 3.33
C GLU A 153 -3.82 5.31 3.30
N PRO A 154 -4.58 4.62 4.14
CA PRO A 154 -4.68 3.15 4.07
C PRO A 154 -5.07 2.63 2.70
N ASP A 155 -5.92 3.35 1.98
CA ASP A 155 -6.48 2.91 0.70
C ASP A 155 -5.58 3.20 -0.50
N ILE A 156 -4.66 4.16 -0.42
CA ILE A 156 -3.91 4.66 -1.58
C ILE A 156 -3.10 3.60 -2.33
N ALA A 157 -2.69 2.53 -1.65
CA ALA A 157 -1.99 1.42 -2.29
C ALA A 157 -2.91 0.38 -2.95
N TYR A 158 -4.22 0.39 -2.66
CA TYR A 158 -5.13 -0.71 -2.99
C TYR A 158 -5.24 -1.01 -4.48
N ALA A 159 -5.29 0.01 -5.31
CA ALA A 159 -5.34 -0.18 -6.76
C ALA A 159 -4.10 -0.90 -7.34
N HIS A 160 -2.97 -0.86 -6.63
CA HIS A 160 -1.72 -1.51 -7.06
C HIS A 160 -1.66 -2.99 -6.68
N LEU A 161 -2.45 -3.42 -5.69
CA LEU A 161 -2.38 -4.76 -5.12
C LEU A 161 -2.80 -5.88 -6.11
N PHE A 162 -3.59 -5.56 -7.13
CA PHE A 162 -3.91 -6.52 -8.19
C PHE A 162 -2.66 -6.98 -8.95
N SER A 163 -1.67 -6.10 -9.12
CA SER A 163 -0.42 -6.40 -9.84
C SER A 163 0.50 -7.39 -9.12
N TYR A 164 0.20 -7.77 -7.89
CA TYR A 164 0.86 -8.87 -7.19
C TYR A 164 0.44 -10.25 -7.71
N PHE A 165 -0.59 -10.32 -8.56
CA PHE A 165 -1.19 -11.56 -9.05
C PHE A 165 -1.22 -11.60 -10.56
N LYS A 166 -0.45 -12.54 -11.12
CA LYS A 166 -0.37 -12.73 -12.58
C LYS A 166 -1.75 -12.89 -13.21
N GLY A 167 -2.01 -12.06 -14.24
CA GLY A 167 -3.27 -12.01 -14.98
C GLY A 167 -4.31 -11.04 -14.43
N GLU A 168 -4.02 -10.36 -13.29
CA GLU A 168 -4.92 -9.35 -12.70
C GLU A 168 -4.38 -7.91 -12.85
N GLU A 169 -3.22 -7.73 -13.42
CA GLU A 169 -2.52 -6.45 -13.55
C GLU A 169 -3.34 -5.42 -14.35
N TRP A 170 -4.19 -5.88 -15.25
CA TRP A 170 -5.12 -5.02 -15.99
C TRP A 170 -6.11 -4.28 -15.08
N ARG A 171 -6.44 -4.84 -13.90
CA ARG A 171 -7.31 -4.19 -12.91
C ARG A 171 -6.61 -2.98 -12.30
N THR A 172 -5.32 -3.11 -11.96
CA THR A 172 -4.49 -1.96 -11.54
C THR A 172 -4.58 -0.84 -12.56
N GLN A 173 -4.36 -1.14 -13.84
CA GLN A 173 -4.39 -0.14 -14.92
C GLN A 173 -5.77 0.52 -15.05
N LYS A 174 -6.83 -0.27 -15.01
CA LYS A 174 -8.22 0.21 -15.08
C LYS A 174 -8.59 1.10 -13.89
N GLU A 175 -8.33 0.62 -12.67
CA GLU A 175 -8.75 1.36 -11.47
C GLU A 175 -7.93 2.64 -11.29
N LEU A 176 -6.62 2.63 -11.51
CA LEU A 176 -5.80 3.84 -11.45
C LEU A 176 -6.24 4.89 -12.47
N HIS A 177 -6.52 4.47 -13.71
CA HIS A 177 -7.04 5.39 -14.73
C HIS A 177 -8.37 6.02 -14.30
N ARG A 178 -9.30 5.20 -13.78
CA ARG A 178 -10.59 5.66 -13.27
C ARG A 178 -10.44 6.63 -12.10
N LEU A 179 -9.56 6.32 -11.15
CA LEU A 179 -9.31 7.16 -9.97
C LEU A 179 -8.70 8.51 -10.35
N LEU A 180 -7.68 8.52 -11.23
CA LEU A 180 -7.07 9.75 -11.73
C LEU A 180 -8.10 10.66 -12.42
N GLN A 181 -8.94 10.10 -13.29
CA GLN A 181 -9.97 10.87 -13.99
C GLN A 181 -11.07 11.38 -13.06
N LYS A 182 -11.48 10.59 -12.08
CA LYS A 182 -12.59 10.92 -11.20
C LYS A 182 -12.22 11.96 -10.15
N TYR A 183 -11.04 11.84 -9.55
CA TYR A 183 -10.70 12.55 -8.33
C TYR A 183 -9.65 13.64 -8.50
N PHE A 184 -8.87 13.63 -9.60
CA PHE A 184 -7.82 14.61 -9.82
C PHE A 184 -8.14 15.53 -11.00
N LYS A 185 -8.13 16.85 -10.76
CA LYS A 185 -8.51 17.86 -11.74
C LYS A 185 -7.50 18.99 -11.75
N ASN A 186 -7.37 19.66 -12.89
CA ASN A 186 -6.60 20.91 -12.98
C ASN A 186 -7.45 22.09 -12.48
N ALA A 187 -7.64 22.16 -11.17
CA ALA A 187 -8.44 23.17 -10.47
C ALA A 187 -7.91 23.36 -9.05
N PRO A 188 -8.19 24.50 -8.36
CA PRO A 188 -7.77 24.72 -6.97
C PRO A 188 -8.26 23.66 -5.98
N ASP A 189 -9.41 23.05 -6.25
CA ASP A 189 -10.04 21.94 -5.50
C ASP A 189 -9.81 20.59 -6.20
N GLY A 190 -8.68 20.44 -6.89
CA GLY A 190 -8.43 19.33 -7.81
C GLY A 190 -7.89 18.05 -7.19
N ILE A 191 -7.85 17.92 -5.87
CA ILE A 191 -7.48 16.68 -5.15
C ILE A 191 -8.63 16.18 -4.28
N PRO A 192 -8.69 14.88 -3.95
CA PRO A 192 -9.86 14.29 -3.29
C PRO A 192 -10.02 14.63 -1.80
N GLY A 193 -9.09 15.30 -1.17
CA GLY A 193 -9.09 15.65 0.25
C GLY A 193 -7.93 16.55 0.60
N ASN A 194 -7.40 16.42 1.82
CA ASN A 194 -6.17 17.08 2.22
C ASN A 194 -4.97 16.50 1.49
N ASP A 195 -3.98 17.33 1.16
CA ASP A 195 -2.77 16.85 0.46
C ASP A 195 -1.79 16.12 1.39
N ASP A 196 -1.96 16.27 2.68
CA ASP A 196 -1.23 15.61 3.77
C ASP A 196 0.28 15.48 3.49
N THR A 197 0.95 16.61 3.62
CA THR A 197 2.40 16.72 3.39
C THR A 197 2.80 16.37 1.94
N GLY A 198 1.89 16.51 0.98
CA GLY A 198 2.11 16.20 -0.43
C GLY A 198 1.78 14.77 -0.83
N THR A 199 1.15 13.98 0.04
CA THR A 199 0.84 12.57 -0.21
C THR A 199 -0.08 12.38 -1.42
N MET A 200 -1.18 13.13 -1.51
CA MET A 200 -2.13 13.01 -2.62
C MET A 200 -1.54 13.51 -3.94
N SER A 201 -0.83 14.63 -3.92
CA SER A 201 -0.14 15.18 -5.09
C SER A 201 0.95 14.21 -5.58
N ALA A 202 1.74 13.64 -4.69
CA ALA A 202 2.76 12.66 -5.02
C ALA A 202 2.14 11.38 -5.60
N TRP A 203 1.05 10.87 -5.00
CA TRP A 203 0.33 9.72 -5.52
C TRP A 203 -0.13 9.94 -6.96
N ALA A 204 -0.73 11.09 -7.24
CA ALA A 204 -1.18 11.42 -8.60
C ALA A 204 -0.02 11.45 -9.59
N ILE A 205 1.06 12.16 -9.27
CA ILE A 205 2.22 12.32 -10.17
C ILE A 205 2.90 10.98 -10.42
N PHE A 206 3.14 10.17 -9.40
CA PHE A 206 3.72 8.84 -9.57
C PHE A 206 2.86 7.95 -10.49
N ASN A 207 1.55 7.92 -10.26
CA ASN A 207 0.64 7.14 -11.10
C ASN A 207 0.55 7.69 -12.53
N MET A 208 0.60 9.01 -12.73
CA MET A 208 0.68 9.62 -14.06
C MET A 208 1.99 9.26 -14.79
N MET A 209 3.09 9.05 -14.05
CA MET A 209 4.36 8.57 -14.61
C MET A 209 4.37 7.06 -14.88
N GLY A 210 3.41 6.31 -14.35
CA GLY A 210 3.24 4.87 -14.58
C GLY A 210 3.95 3.95 -13.59
N PHE A 211 4.30 4.41 -12.41
CA PHE A 211 4.84 3.58 -11.32
C PHE A 211 4.54 4.18 -9.95
N TYR A 212 4.46 3.34 -8.90
CA TYR A 212 4.17 3.78 -7.53
C TYR A 212 4.91 2.94 -6.49
N PRO A 213 5.49 3.55 -5.43
CA PRO A 213 6.10 2.84 -4.30
C PRO A 213 5.02 2.39 -3.30
N ASP A 214 4.35 1.30 -3.58
CA ASP A 214 3.16 0.82 -2.87
C ASP A 214 3.42 0.14 -1.52
N CYS A 215 4.69 -0.02 -1.12
CA CYS A 215 5.07 -0.59 0.17
C CYS A 215 6.14 0.27 0.86
N PRO A 216 5.81 0.98 1.95
CA PRO A 216 6.79 1.74 2.72
C PRO A 216 7.96 0.88 3.19
N GLY A 217 9.18 1.40 3.08
CA GLY A 217 10.41 0.70 3.45
C GLY A 217 10.88 -0.37 2.44
N GLU A 218 10.15 -0.61 1.35
CA GLU A 218 10.58 -1.44 0.24
C GLU A 218 10.99 -0.58 -0.97
N PRO A 219 12.27 -0.60 -1.40
CA PRO A 219 12.72 0.20 -2.54
C PRO A 219 12.30 -0.46 -3.86
N ALA A 220 11.01 -0.54 -4.09
CA ALA A 220 10.40 -1.16 -5.25
C ALA A 220 9.16 -0.37 -5.71
N TYR A 221 8.78 -0.56 -6.95
CA TYR A 221 7.64 0.10 -7.58
C TYR A 221 6.74 -0.91 -8.25
N THR A 222 5.44 -0.71 -8.14
CA THR A 222 4.44 -1.36 -8.99
C THR A 222 4.21 -0.49 -10.23
N LEU A 223 4.26 -1.13 -11.41
CA LEU A 223 4.09 -0.48 -12.71
C LEU A 223 2.63 -0.46 -13.12
N SER A 224 2.24 0.64 -13.76
CA SER A 224 0.90 0.86 -14.31
C SER A 224 0.98 1.64 -15.62
N THR A 225 -0.17 2.01 -16.19
CA THR A 225 -0.22 2.76 -17.44
C THR A 225 0.12 4.23 -17.24
N PRO A 226 1.18 4.76 -17.87
CA PRO A 226 1.47 6.19 -17.82
C PRO A 226 0.40 7.02 -18.52
N VAL A 227 0.19 8.24 -18.03
CA VAL A 227 -0.66 9.26 -18.68
C VAL A 227 0.12 10.00 -19.78
N PHE A 228 1.41 10.23 -19.56
CA PHE A 228 2.27 10.98 -20.45
C PHE A 228 2.92 10.09 -21.52
N ASP A 229 3.16 10.64 -22.72
CA ASP A 229 3.91 9.96 -23.77
C ASP A 229 5.41 9.92 -23.47
N LYS A 230 5.90 10.93 -22.75
CA LYS A 230 7.29 10.99 -22.31
C LYS A 230 7.43 11.72 -20.98
N VAL A 231 8.20 11.13 -20.08
CA VAL A 231 8.65 11.76 -18.83
C VAL A 231 10.17 11.69 -18.77
N THR A 232 10.80 12.80 -18.38
CA THR A 232 12.24 12.85 -18.11
C THR A 232 12.45 13.30 -16.68
N ILE A 233 13.07 12.44 -15.87
CA ILE A 233 13.43 12.74 -14.49
C ILE A 233 14.93 13.03 -14.46
N LYS A 234 15.29 14.24 -14.05
CA LYS A 234 16.70 14.62 -13.86
C LYS A 234 17.26 13.94 -12.63
N LEU A 235 18.42 13.34 -12.77
CA LEU A 235 19.15 12.66 -11.71
C LEU A 235 20.48 13.38 -11.44
N ASP A 236 21.01 13.21 -10.23
CA ASP A 236 22.37 13.65 -9.92
C ASP A 236 23.37 12.55 -10.33
N PRO A 237 24.24 12.81 -11.33
CA PRO A 237 25.20 11.81 -11.81
C PRO A 237 26.18 11.33 -10.73
N LYS A 238 26.42 12.15 -9.72
CA LYS A 238 27.29 11.78 -8.59
C LYS A 238 26.77 10.57 -7.82
N TYR A 239 25.44 10.47 -7.66
CA TYR A 239 24.81 9.37 -6.91
C TYR A 239 24.37 8.22 -7.80
N TRP A 240 23.91 8.54 -9.03
CA TRP A 240 23.23 7.57 -9.89
C TRP A 240 24.03 7.13 -11.12
N GLY A 241 25.21 7.75 -11.35
CA GLY A 241 26.05 7.45 -12.52
C GLY A 241 25.45 7.89 -13.86
N ARG A 242 24.34 8.64 -13.82
CA ARG A 242 23.61 9.18 -14.98
C ARG A 242 22.88 10.44 -14.62
N ASP A 243 22.57 11.27 -15.62
CA ASP A 243 21.92 12.58 -15.47
C ASP A 243 20.40 12.52 -15.58
N GLN A 244 19.84 11.42 -16.11
CA GLN A 244 18.40 11.29 -16.31
C GLN A 244 17.89 9.85 -16.34
N LEU A 245 16.60 9.71 -16.01
CA LEU A 245 15.76 8.56 -16.27
C LEU A 245 14.64 8.98 -17.22
N VAL A 246 14.43 8.20 -18.29
CA VAL A 246 13.41 8.49 -19.30
C VAL A 246 12.34 7.40 -19.28
N ILE A 247 11.07 7.81 -19.23
CA ILE A 247 9.92 6.94 -19.39
C ILE A 247 9.26 7.31 -20.71
N GLU A 248 9.06 6.33 -21.60
CA GLU A 248 8.41 6.53 -22.89
C GLU A 248 7.18 5.64 -23.01
N THR A 249 6.11 6.18 -23.55
CA THR A 249 4.85 5.46 -23.75
C THR A 249 4.43 5.58 -25.21
N GLU A 250 4.29 4.45 -25.87
CA GLU A 250 3.75 4.33 -27.21
C GLU A 250 2.29 3.90 -27.11
N ARG A 251 1.37 4.77 -27.59
CA ARG A 251 -0.06 4.49 -27.59
C ARG A 251 -0.65 4.64 -28.99
N PRO A 252 -1.36 3.64 -29.50
CA PRO A 252 -2.00 3.70 -30.83
C PRO A 252 -3.16 4.72 -30.88
N SER A 253 -3.84 4.97 -29.76
CA SER A 253 -4.94 5.95 -29.65
C SER A 253 -4.97 6.55 -28.24
N ALA A 254 -5.73 7.63 -28.07
CA ALA A 254 -5.94 8.28 -26.77
C ALA A 254 -6.63 7.34 -25.76
N GLU A 255 -7.42 6.40 -26.24
CA GLU A 255 -8.16 5.42 -25.42
C GLU A 255 -7.32 4.18 -25.04
N SER A 256 -6.10 4.08 -25.58
CA SER A 256 -5.20 2.97 -25.25
C SER A 256 -4.81 2.99 -23.78
N LEU A 257 -5.36 2.03 -23.04
CA LEU A 257 -5.24 1.95 -21.60
C LEU A 257 -4.35 0.80 -21.13
N TYR A 258 -4.39 -0.33 -21.81
CA TYR A 258 -3.76 -1.55 -21.30
C TYR A 258 -2.36 -1.73 -21.84
N ILE A 259 -1.44 -2.08 -20.98
CA ILE A 259 -0.06 -2.38 -21.33
C ILE A 259 -0.02 -3.68 -22.15
N ARG A 260 0.54 -3.61 -23.35
CA ARG A 260 0.83 -4.74 -24.23
C ARG A 260 2.23 -5.29 -23.97
N GLU A 261 3.21 -4.39 -23.86
CA GLU A 261 4.61 -4.73 -23.62
C GLU A 261 5.31 -3.67 -22.79
N MET A 262 6.33 -4.08 -22.05
CA MET A 262 7.24 -3.21 -21.33
C MET A 262 8.68 -3.57 -21.61
N GLU A 263 9.55 -2.57 -21.58
CA GLU A 263 11.01 -2.73 -21.67
C GLU A 263 11.68 -1.90 -20.57
N LEU A 264 12.69 -2.47 -19.93
CA LEU A 264 13.54 -1.81 -18.96
C LEU A 264 15.00 -1.85 -19.45
N GLY A 265 15.59 -0.69 -19.73
CA GLY A 265 16.93 -0.61 -20.32
C GLY A 265 17.06 -1.33 -21.67
N GLY A 266 16.01 -1.34 -22.51
CA GLY A 266 15.98 -2.02 -23.80
C GLY A 266 15.77 -3.53 -23.72
N LYS A 267 15.54 -4.09 -22.54
CA LYS A 267 15.24 -5.51 -22.34
C LYS A 267 13.76 -5.71 -22.02
N LYS A 268 13.14 -6.72 -22.63
CA LYS A 268 11.73 -7.07 -22.38
C LYS A 268 11.50 -7.34 -20.88
N LEU A 269 10.47 -6.70 -20.33
CA LEU A 269 10.04 -6.84 -18.95
C LEU A 269 8.67 -7.52 -18.91
N SER A 270 8.56 -8.66 -18.21
CA SER A 270 7.32 -9.45 -18.10
C SER A 270 6.66 -9.40 -16.73
N ARG A 271 7.17 -8.57 -15.81
CA ARG A 271 6.65 -8.39 -14.47
C ARG A 271 6.28 -6.92 -14.21
N TYR A 272 5.32 -6.72 -13.34
CA TYR A 272 4.80 -5.38 -13.01
C TYR A 272 5.38 -4.80 -11.71
N ARG A 273 6.42 -5.43 -11.16
CA ARG A 273 7.20 -4.87 -10.03
C ARG A 273 8.67 -4.86 -10.38
N ILE A 274 9.31 -3.73 -10.09
CA ILE A 274 10.75 -3.50 -10.29
C ILE A 274 11.34 -2.81 -9.06
N THR A 275 12.62 -3.02 -8.80
CA THR A 275 13.31 -2.30 -7.73
C THR A 275 13.69 -0.88 -8.17
N HIS A 276 13.90 -0.01 -7.18
CA HIS A 276 14.44 1.33 -7.43
C HIS A 276 15.79 1.27 -8.16
N GLU A 277 16.67 0.35 -7.73
CA GLU A 277 17.97 0.16 -8.34
C GLU A 277 17.86 -0.24 -9.82
N GLU A 278 17.02 -1.22 -10.14
CA GLU A 278 16.79 -1.63 -11.53
C GLU A 278 16.29 -0.46 -12.40
N LEU A 279 15.35 0.33 -11.88
CA LEU A 279 14.81 1.47 -12.60
C LEU A 279 15.89 2.52 -12.88
N VAL A 280 16.62 2.93 -11.87
CA VAL A 280 17.62 3.97 -11.98
C VAL A 280 18.82 3.50 -12.81
N GLN A 281 19.31 2.27 -12.61
CA GLN A 281 20.42 1.72 -13.38
C GLN A 281 20.08 1.51 -14.86
N SER A 282 18.81 1.20 -15.18
CA SER A 282 18.39 1.05 -16.57
C SER A 282 18.37 2.37 -17.34
N GLY A 283 18.03 3.47 -16.66
CA GLY A 283 17.90 4.82 -17.25
C GLY A 283 16.75 4.97 -18.22
N LYS A 284 16.05 3.90 -18.58
CA LYS A 284 14.93 3.95 -19.51
C LYS A 284 13.88 2.87 -19.21
N LEU A 285 12.64 3.31 -19.12
CA LEU A 285 11.46 2.45 -19.04
C LEU A 285 10.55 2.77 -20.23
N ARG A 286 10.11 1.76 -20.97
CA ARG A 286 9.22 1.93 -22.12
C ARG A 286 7.97 1.09 -21.96
N PHE A 287 6.84 1.69 -22.31
CA PHE A 287 5.53 1.04 -22.36
C PHE A 287 4.99 1.08 -23.80
N SER A 288 4.44 -0.04 -24.26
CA SER A 288 3.60 -0.10 -25.47
C SER A 288 2.19 -0.47 -25.04
N LEU A 289 1.22 0.36 -25.40
CA LEU A 289 -0.19 0.20 -24.99
C LEU A 289 -1.04 -0.41 -26.12
N ARG A 290 -2.28 -0.82 -25.77
CA ARG A 290 -3.32 -1.30 -26.68
C ARG A 290 -4.69 -0.79 -26.25
#